data_ef3955f5a8a2dd82b5b92d2b22daf156
#
_entry.id   ef3955f5a8a2dd82b5b92d2b22daf156
#
_cell.length_a   1.000
_cell.length_b   1.000
_cell.length_c   1.000
_cell.angle_alpha   90.00
_cell.angle_beta   90.00
_cell.angle_gamma   90.00
#
_symmetry.space_group_name_H-M   'P 1'
#
loop_
_entity.id
_entity.type
_entity.pdbx_description
1 polymer ?
#
loop_
_entity_poly.entity_id
_entity_poly.type
_entity_poly.pdbx_seq_one_letter_code
_entity_poly.pdbx_strand_id
1 'polypeptide(L)'
;MKEEELTYDDFLRRLDIQDVLLDAGYCQNRRDGLRYPSYVRMGSDGRRIRGDKFIVTQQGRCCFQPPRQKVYNVISFIKEHPQLFAEYRAGIAPDRLVNLVCNRLLNHPIENREARIIRPARDIRPFDIGNYDLHRFDPQDRATQKKFYPYFKSRGIDLYTQYAFHRNFCLATKKRDDGLRYTNLAFPMTLPKDPEKTVGFEERGRARADGSSGYKGKAEGSNSSEGLWIASPAKTPLSEAKHVYWFESAYDAMAYYQLHQAQNKELRKAVFVSTGGNPTTEQMRSVLAVTRPAEQHICFDTDLAGMDFTRNLIHAMYRTVRASIEETPERKPYLDSIPEREDLDGGNIGLLPEALQKSCERSEAEHEKALSMRMDNRYGPAEIRNQDEIARTRYVEFRAELRDFLGLGRTGEFAFTREQPEHPHKDWNALLLAEIARQEATRERPEKEEPEEGRQACRHR
;
A
#
# COMPACT_ATOMS: atom_id res chain seq x y z
N MET A 1 -45.88 21.12 -22.32
CA MET A 1 -44.61 20.42 -22.50
C MET A 1 -44.49 19.40 -21.38
N LYS A 2 -44.42 18.09 -21.68
CA LYS A 2 -44.08 17.10 -20.67
C LYS A 2 -42.62 17.38 -20.31
N GLU A 3 -42.31 17.71 -19.05
CA GLU A 3 -40.93 17.68 -18.55
C GLU A 3 -40.40 16.29 -18.83
N GLU A 4 -39.31 16.22 -19.59
CA GLU A 4 -38.60 14.96 -19.80
C GLU A 4 -38.13 14.45 -18.43
N GLU A 5 -38.55 13.28 -18.05
CA GLU A 5 -38.19 12.65 -16.80
C GLU A 5 -36.69 12.34 -16.82
N LEU A 6 -35.89 12.96 -15.92
CA LEU A 6 -34.45 12.82 -15.87
C LEU A 6 -34.05 11.38 -15.56
N THR A 7 -33.10 10.88 -16.30
CA THR A 7 -32.55 9.52 -16.15
C THR A 7 -31.44 9.47 -15.10
N TYR A 8 -31.04 8.27 -14.69
CA TYR A 8 -29.88 8.10 -13.79
C TYR A 8 -28.59 8.65 -14.39
N ASP A 9 -28.40 8.54 -15.69
CA ASP A 9 -27.25 9.10 -16.39
C ASP A 9 -27.23 10.63 -16.32
N ASP A 10 -28.39 11.26 -16.36
CA ASP A 10 -28.48 12.72 -16.19
C ASP A 10 -28.11 13.15 -14.78
N PHE A 11 -28.53 12.40 -13.75
CA PHE A 11 -28.14 12.63 -12.37
C PHE A 11 -26.62 12.48 -12.17
N LEU A 12 -26.02 11.41 -12.73
CA LEU A 12 -24.58 11.16 -12.62
C LEU A 12 -23.72 12.21 -13.36
N ARG A 13 -24.25 12.82 -14.42
CA ARG A 13 -23.56 13.88 -15.16
C ARG A 13 -23.66 15.24 -14.47
N ARG A 14 -24.79 15.54 -13.83
CA ARG A 14 -25.15 16.88 -13.36
C ARG A 14 -24.92 17.09 -11.85
N LEU A 15 -24.88 16.02 -11.05
CA LEU A 15 -24.67 16.09 -9.59
C LEU A 15 -23.25 15.66 -9.21
N ASP A 16 -22.70 16.40 -8.26
CA ASP A 16 -21.44 16.03 -7.59
C ASP A 16 -21.76 15.23 -6.32
N ILE A 17 -21.00 14.17 -6.04
CA ILE A 17 -21.15 13.37 -4.82
C ILE A 17 -20.96 14.21 -3.56
N GLN A 18 -20.23 15.32 -3.64
CA GLN A 18 -20.04 16.24 -2.52
C GLN A 18 -21.34 16.91 -2.11
N ASP A 19 -22.21 17.25 -3.07
CA ASP A 19 -23.53 17.83 -2.77
C ASP A 19 -24.42 16.83 -2.04
N VAL A 20 -24.37 15.58 -2.46
CA VAL A 20 -25.12 14.49 -1.81
C VAL A 20 -24.60 14.23 -0.39
N LEU A 21 -23.29 14.25 -0.18
CA LEU A 21 -22.70 14.11 1.16
C LEU A 21 -23.05 15.26 2.08
N LEU A 22 -23.05 16.51 1.58
CA LEU A 22 -23.45 17.68 2.35
C LEU A 22 -24.93 17.63 2.73
N ASP A 23 -25.78 17.20 1.81
CA ASP A 23 -27.20 17.02 2.04
C ASP A 23 -27.50 15.93 3.07
N ALA A 24 -26.72 14.84 3.02
CA ALA A 24 -26.76 13.75 4.00
C ALA A 24 -26.21 14.13 5.39
N GLY A 25 -25.85 15.40 5.61
CA GLY A 25 -25.37 15.91 6.91
C GLY A 25 -23.89 15.73 7.17
N TYR A 26 -23.11 15.37 6.16
CA TYR A 26 -21.65 15.38 6.26
C TYR A 26 -21.09 16.78 6.06
N CYS A 27 -19.94 17.04 6.64
CA CYS A 27 -19.24 18.32 6.53
C CYS A 27 -17.82 18.06 6.01
N GLN A 28 -17.32 18.95 5.17
CA GLN A 28 -15.97 18.82 4.63
C GLN A 28 -14.93 18.91 5.76
N ASN A 29 -14.03 17.93 5.81
CA ASN A 29 -12.95 17.89 6.78
C ASN A 29 -11.63 18.30 6.13
N ARG A 30 -11.23 19.55 6.28
CA ARG A 30 -9.97 20.06 5.74
C ARG A 30 -8.70 19.59 6.48
N ARG A 31 -8.83 18.83 7.57
CA ARG A 31 -7.69 18.34 8.33
C ARG A 31 -6.88 17.23 7.62
N ASP A 32 -7.51 16.51 6.70
CA ASP A 32 -6.95 15.31 6.10
C ASP A 32 -6.28 15.56 4.74
N GLY A 33 -6.07 16.82 4.35
CA GLY A 33 -5.47 17.20 3.08
C GLY A 33 -6.51 17.53 1.98
N LEU A 34 -6.06 18.20 0.93
CA LEU A 34 -6.95 18.76 -0.10
C LEU A 34 -7.02 17.95 -1.38
N ARG A 35 -6.11 17.04 -1.62
CA ARG A 35 -6.06 16.28 -2.89
C ARG A 35 -7.28 15.38 -3.08
N TYR A 36 -7.76 14.80 -1.97
CA TYR A 36 -9.00 14.02 -1.94
C TYR A 36 -9.85 14.55 -0.79
N PRO A 37 -10.82 15.41 -1.07
CA PRO A 37 -11.68 15.96 -0.02
C PRO A 37 -12.30 14.85 0.81
N SER A 38 -12.23 14.96 2.13
CA SER A 38 -12.90 14.05 3.03
C SER A 38 -14.09 14.72 3.72
N TYR A 39 -15.12 13.93 3.95
CA TYR A 39 -16.37 14.35 4.57
C TYR A 39 -16.63 13.50 5.81
N VAL A 40 -17.01 14.13 6.91
CA VAL A 40 -17.24 13.50 8.21
C VAL A 40 -18.55 13.97 8.83
N ARG A 41 -19.18 13.11 9.63
CA ARG A 41 -20.34 13.52 10.44
C ARG A 41 -19.92 13.93 11.84
N MET A 42 -20.65 14.88 12.38
CA MET A 42 -20.49 15.36 13.75
C MET A 42 -21.58 14.78 14.64
N GLY A 43 -21.21 14.32 15.82
CA GLY A 43 -22.15 13.96 16.86
C GLY A 43 -22.74 15.20 17.54
N SER A 44 -23.76 14.98 18.36
CA SER A 44 -24.39 16.02 19.17
C SER A 44 -23.44 16.70 20.17
N ASP A 45 -22.33 16.03 20.50
CA ASP A 45 -21.23 16.52 21.34
C ASP A 45 -20.21 17.39 20.59
N GLY A 46 -20.46 17.69 19.31
CA GLY A 46 -19.54 18.44 18.45
C GLY A 46 -18.25 17.72 18.08
N ARG A 47 -18.16 16.41 18.33
CA ARG A 47 -17.01 15.57 17.96
C ARG A 47 -17.30 14.77 16.70
N ARG A 48 -16.26 14.42 15.96
CA ARG A 48 -16.40 13.54 14.79
C ARG A 48 -16.85 12.15 15.23
N ILE A 49 -17.83 11.60 14.53
CA ILE A 49 -18.21 10.20 14.69
C ILE A 49 -17.09 9.32 14.10
N ARG A 50 -16.51 8.43 14.91
CA ARG A 50 -15.43 7.53 14.47
C ARG A 50 -15.96 6.53 13.43
N GLY A 51 -15.19 6.35 12.36
CA GLY A 51 -15.55 5.42 11.29
C GLY A 51 -16.56 5.96 10.27
N ASP A 52 -17.18 7.09 10.55
CA ASP A 52 -18.14 7.74 9.64
C ASP A 52 -17.47 8.87 8.85
N LYS A 53 -16.65 8.44 7.86
CA LYS A 53 -15.86 9.32 7.01
C LYS A 53 -15.89 8.81 5.57
N PHE A 54 -16.17 9.71 4.64
CA PHE A 54 -16.06 9.46 3.20
C PHE A 54 -14.92 10.26 2.57
N ILE A 55 -14.22 9.65 1.61
CA ILE A 55 -13.19 10.30 0.81
C ILE A 55 -13.71 10.40 -0.62
N VAL A 56 -13.71 11.62 -1.18
CA VAL A 56 -14.20 11.90 -2.53
C VAL A 56 -13.09 11.70 -3.54
N THR A 57 -13.39 11.00 -4.63
CA THR A 57 -12.47 10.65 -5.72
C THR A 57 -13.09 10.97 -7.08
N GLN A 58 -12.34 10.75 -8.15
CA GLN A 58 -12.81 10.92 -9.53
C GLN A 58 -13.44 12.29 -9.78
N GLN A 59 -12.78 13.36 -9.34
CA GLN A 59 -13.23 14.73 -9.56
C GLN A 59 -14.65 15.02 -9.04
N GLY A 60 -15.02 14.42 -7.92
CA GLY A 60 -16.34 14.64 -7.33
C GLY A 60 -17.42 13.65 -7.78
N ARG A 61 -17.11 12.67 -8.61
CA ARG A 61 -18.10 11.70 -9.10
C ARG A 61 -18.38 10.54 -8.16
N CYS A 62 -17.38 10.17 -7.34
CA CYS A 62 -17.48 9.03 -6.44
C CYS A 62 -16.89 9.33 -5.07
N CYS A 63 -17.29 8.55 -4.07
CA CYS A 63 -16.67 8.51 -2.74
C CYS A 63 -16.53 7.08 -2.23
N PHE A 64 -15.68 6.88 -1.23
CA PHE A 64 -15.56 5.60 -0.51
C PHE A 64 -15.38 5.83 0.98
N GLN A 65 -15.75 4.83 1.79
CA GLN A 65 -15.62 4.86 3.25
C GLN A 65 -14.47 3.96 3.71
N PRO A 66 -13.34 4.50 4.20
CA PRO A 66 -12.28 3.67 4.79
C PRO A 66 -12.76 2.94 6.07
N PRO A 67 -12.29 1.73 6.33
CA PRO A 67 -11.35 0.92 5.55
C PRO A 67 -12.02 0.13 4.41
N ARG A 68 -13.33 0.28 4.21
CA ARG A 68 -14.06 -0.40 3.14
C ARG A 68 -13.67 0.21 1.79
N GLN A 69 -13.46 -0.64 0.79
CA GLN A 69 -13.11 -0.19 -0.56
C GLN A 69 -14.32 0.00 -1.48
N LYS A 70 -15.52 -0.16 -0.93
CA LYS A 70 -16.74 0.04 -1.70
C LYS A 70 -16.84 1.49 -2.15
N VAL A 71 -16.88 1.68 -3.46
CA VAL A 71 -17.02 2.99 -4.09
C VAL A 71 -18.51 3.28 -4.33
N TYR A 72 -18.92 4.48 -3.97
CA TYR A 72 -20.28 4.97 -4.16
C TYR A 72 -20.28 6.12 -5.16
N ASN A 73 -21.18 6.07 -6.13
CA ASN A 73 -21.62 7.22 -6.88
C ASN A 73 -22.88 7.82 -6.24
N VAL A 74 -23.40 8.91 -6.79
CA VAL A 74 -24.61 9.59 -6.30
C VAL A 74 -25.77 8.61 -6.06
N ILE A 75 -26.04 7.73 -7.03
CA ILE A 75 -27.16 6.79 -6.98
C ILE A 75 -26.98 5.74 -5.90
N SER A 76 -25.82 5.08 -5.91
CA SER A 76 -25.53 3.99 -4.97
C SER A 76 -25.40 4.48 -3.54
N PHE A 77 -24.91 5.70 -3.33
CA PHE A 77 -24.85 6.30 -2.00
C PHE A 77 -26.26 6.53 -1.41
N ILE A 78 -27.17 7.12 -2.18
CA ILE A 78 -28.55 7.35 -1.73
C ILE A 78 -29.27 6.04 -1.43
N LYS A 79 -29.10 5.02 -2.30
CA LYS A 79 -29.72 3.69 -2.10
C LYS A 79 -29.25 2.99 -0.84
N GLU A 80 -27.97 3.12 -0.48
CA GLU A 80 -27.41 2.42 0.69
C GLU A 80 -27.55 3.19 2.00
N HIS A 81 -27.74 4.51 1.92
CA HIS A 81 -27.88 5.36 3.09
C HIS A 81 -29.21 6.14 3.09
N PRO A 82 -30.35 5.48 2.82
CA PRO A 82 -31.63 6.17 2.59
C PRO A 82 -32.07 7.03 3.78
N GLN A 83 -31.78 6.57 5.00
CA GLN A 83 -32.16 7.26 6.25
C GLN A 83 -31.47 8.62 6.47
N LEU A 84 -30.48 8.96 5.63
CA LEU A 84 -29.78 10.24 5.74
C LEU A 84 -30.51 11.40 5.00
N PHE A 85 -31.53 11.08 4.22
CA PHE A 85 -32.22 12.05 3.37
C PHE A 85 -33.61 12.39 3.91
N ALA A 86 -33.99 13.65 3.78
CA ALA A 86 -35.26 14.15 4.30
C ALA A 86 -36.50 13.50 3.66
N GLU A 87 -36.36 13.01 2.42
CA GLU A 87 -37.42 12.33 1.66
C GLU A 87 -37.62 10.88 2.08
N TYR A 88 -36.72 10.32 2.91
CA TYR A 88 -36.85 8.95 3.34
C TYR A 88 -38.09 8.72 4.21
N ARG A 89 -38.85 7.69 3.85
CA ARG A 89 -39.95 7.14 4.65
C ARG A 89 -39.91 5.63 4.60
N ALA A 90 -40.27 4.97 5.69
CA ALA A 90 -40.31 3.50 5.73
C ALA A 90 -41.20 2.97 4.57
N GLY A 91 -40.63 2.05 3.77
CA GLY A 91 -41.32 1.46 2.62
C GLY A 91 -41.20 2.23 1.29
N ILE A 92 -40.49 3.34 1.23
CA ILE A 92 -40.21 4.03 -0.05
C ILE A 92 -39.34 3.16 -0.95
N ALA A 93 -39.71 3.02 -2.24
CA ALA A 93 -38.86 2.34 -3.21
C ALA A 93 -37.53 3.08 -3.39
N PRO A 94 -36.37 2.37 -3.42
CA PRO A 94 -35.06 3.00 -3.52
C PRO A 94 -34.91 3.93 -4.74
N ASP A 95 -35.45 3.54 -5.89
CA ASP A 95 -35.39 4.35 -7.11
C ASP A 95 -36.22 5.62 -7.01
N ARG A 96 -37.36 5.55 -6.32
CA ARG A 96 -38.17 6.74 -6.04
C ARG A 96 -37.47 7.73 -5.12
N LEU A 97 -36.78 7.22 -4.08
CA LEU A 97 -35.97 8.05 -3.20
C LEU A 97 -34.85 8.76 -3.97
N VAL A 98 -34.12 8.04 -4.81
CA VAL A 98 -33.08 8.61 -5.67
C VAL A 98 -33.63 9.73 -6.53
N ASN A 99 -34.76 9.53 -7.21
CA ASN A 99 -35.39 10.55 -8.04
C ASN A 99 -35.78 11.78 -7.25
N LEU A 100 -36.36 11.61 -6.07
CA LEU A 100 -36.77 12.74 -5.23
C LEU A 100 -35.56 13.58 -4.75
N VAL A 101 -34.53 12.90 -4.21
CA VAL A 101 -33.31 13.56 -3.72
C VAL A 101 -32.58 14.26 -4.86
N CYS A 102 -32.32 13.56 -5.97
CA CYS A 102 -31.57 14.10 -7.10
C CYS A 102 -32.30 15.28 -7.75
N ASN A 103 -33.62 15.20 -7.98
CA ASN A 103 -34.38 16.31 -8.54
C ASN A 103 -34.36 17.51 -7.60
N ARG A 104 -34.52 17.31 -6.30
CA ARG A 104 -34.43 18.42 -5.35
C ARG A 104 -33.05 19.08 -5.37
N LEU A 105 -31.97 18.30 -5.37
CA LEU A 105 -30.61 18.84 -5.41
C LEU A 105 -30.30 19.59 -6.72
N LEU A 106 -30.88 19.16 -7.84
CA LEU A 106 -30.74 19.85 -9.12
C LEU A 106 -31.54 21.18 -9.16
N ASN A 107 -32.70 21.21 -8.54
CA ASN A 107 -33.57 22.40 -8.49
C ASN A 107 -33.16 23.40 -7.39
N HIS A 108 -32.51 22.89 -6.33
CA HIS A 108 -32.01 23.67 -5.21
C HIS A 108 -30.55 23.32 -4.93
N PRO A 109 -29.62 23.71 -5.81
CA PRO A 109 -28.20 23.40 -5.65
C PRO A 109 -27.64 24.00 -4.36
N ILE A 110 -26.69 23.34 -3.75
CA ILE A 110 -26.00 23.85 -2.56
C ILE A 110 -25.00 24.92 -3.01
N GLU A 111 -25.46 26.18 -2.98
CA GLU A 111 -24.69 27.32 -3.48
C GLU A 111 -23.43 27.62 -2.63
N ASN A 112 -23.46 27.31 -1.36
CA ASN A 112 -22.37 27.62 -0.43
C ASN A 112 -21.82 26.38 0.25
N ARG A 113 -21.05 25.59 -0.52
CA ARG A 113 -20.33 24.40 0.01
C ARG A 113 -19.36 24.79 1.13
N GLU A 114 -18.80 26.00 1.07
CA GLU A 114 -17.80 26.47 2.04
C GLU A 114 -18.41 26.78 3.40
N ALA A 115 -19.69 27.20 3.46
CA ALA A 115 -20.36 27.49 4.72
C ALA A 115 -20.55 26.28 5.65
N ARG A 116 -20.41 25.05 5.13
CA ARG A 116 -20.48 23.79 5.89
C ARG A 116 -19.10 23.20 6.23
N ILE A 117 -18.08 24.01 6.22
CA ILE A 117 -16.72 23.61 6.62
C ILE A 117 -16.62 23.64 8.14
N ILE A 118 -16.32 22.50 8.75
CA ILE A 118 -16.30 22.34 10.22
C ILE A 118 -15.25 23.20 10.92
N ARG A 119 -14.15 23.51 10.26
CA ARG A 119 -13.09 24.40 10.76
C ARG A 119 -12.35 25.00 9.57
N PRO A 120 -11.92 26.29 9.67
CA PRO A 120 -10.94 26.79 8.74
C PRO A 120 -9.78 25.80 8.72
N ALA A 121 -9.22 25.55 7.53
CA ALA A 121 -7.95 24.83 7.46
C ALA A 121 -7.06 25.50 8.51
N ARG A 122 -6.58 24.75 9.49
CA ARG A 122 -5.34 25.19 10.13
C ARG A 122 -4.43 25.42 8.94
N ASP A 123 -3.79 26.58 8.88
CA ASP A 123 -2.65 26.76 8.01
C ASP A 123 -1.75 25.57 8.31
N ILE A 124 -1.80 24.55 7.42
CA ILE A 124 -0.95 23.37 7.57
C ILE A 124 0.42 23.88 7.24
N ARG A 125 1.11 24.34 8.29
CA ARG A 125 2.50 24.76 8.15
C ARG A 125 3.24 23.56 7.59
N PRO A 126 4.07 23.74 6.57
CA PRO A 126 4.94 22.68 6.10
C PRO A 126 5.71 22.08 7.28
N PHE A 127 6.03 20.80 7.18
CA PHE A 127 6.83 20.13 8.19
C PHE A 127 8.12 20.92 8.44
N ASP A 128 8.36 21.23 9.70
CA ASP A 128 9.59 21.88 10.15
C ASP A 128 10.24 21.02 11.24
N ILE A 129 11.40 20.47 10.92
CA ILE A 129 12.20 19.64 11.82
C ILE A 129 12.68 20.44 13.04
N GLY A 130 12.80 21.78 12.94
CA GLY A 130 13.16 22.66 14.03
C GLY A 130 12.18 22.69 15.21
N ASN A 131 10.95 22.24 14.98
CA ASN A 131 9.93 22.10 16.02
C ASN A 131 10.13 20.85 16.91
N TYR A 132 11.21 20.09 16.69
CA TYR A 132 11.49 18.84 17.40
C TYR A 132 12.87 18.87 18.02
N ASP A 133 12.97 18.39 19.26
CA ASP A 133 14.24 17.98 19.85
C ASP A 133 14.51 16.54 19.43
N LEU A 134 15.57 16.32 18.65
CA LEU A 134 15.92 15.01 18.13
C LEU A 134 16.97 14.34 19.01
N HIS A 135 16.70 13.08 19.37
CA HIS A 135 17.67 12.23 20.04
C HIS A 135 18.01 11.06 19.13
N ARG A 136 19.26 11.00 18.67
CA ARG A 136 19.72 9.95 17.75
C ARG A 136 20.21 8.73 18.52
N PHE A 137 20.06 7.57 17.92
CA PHE A 137 20.58 6.33 18.45
C PHE A 137 22.10 6.28 18.21
N ASP A 138 22.86 6.06 19.28
CA ASP A 138 24.31 5.85 19.19
C ASP A 138 24.63 4.35 19.45
N PRO A 139 25.15 3.62 18.43
CA PRO A 139 25.57 2.23 18.60
C PRO A 139 26.64 1.99 19.67
N GLN A 140 27.40 3.02 20.06
CA GLN A 140 28.47 2.91 21.04
C GLN A 140 28.05 3.35 22.45
N ASP A 141 26.89 4.03 22.60
CA ASP A 141 26.40 4.52 23.89
C ASP A 141 25.17 3.76 24.39
N ARG A 142 25.36 2.89 25.39
CA ARG A 142 24.27 2.13 26.01
C ARG A 142 23.21 3.01 26.69
N ALA A 143 23.56 4.17 27.19
CA ALA A 143 22.60 5.06 27.82
C ALA A 143 21.62 5.63 26.79
N THR A 144 22.13 5.94 25.59
CA THR A 144 21.33 6.33 24.44
C THR A 144 20.42 5.19 23.99
N GLN A 145 20.97 3.98 23.84
CA GLN A 145 20.21 2.79 23.39
C GLN A 145 19.01 2.47 24.29
N LYS A 146 19.18 2.58 25.62
CA LYS A 146 18.11 2.32 26.60
C LYS A 146 16.86 3.15 26.37
N LYS A 147 16.98 4.38 25.82
CA LYS A 147 15.84 5.25 25.54
C LYS A 147 14.96 4.72 24.42
N PHE A 148 15.52 3.96 23.48
CA PHE A 148 14.79 3.35 22.36
C PHE A 148 14.14 2.01 22.72
N TYR A 149 14.64 1.34 23.74
CA TYR A 149 14.15 0.01 24.15
C TYR A 149 12.63 -0.10 24.29
N PRO A 150 11.89 0.84 24.90
CA PRO A 150 10.43 0.75 25.04
C PRO A 150 9.67 0.73 23.71
N TYR A 151 10.27 1.23 22.64
CA TYR A 151 9.65 1.30 21.30
C TYR A 151 9.89 0.04 20.48
N PHE A 152 11.06 -0.59 20.65
CA PHE A 152 11.46 -1.75 19.87
C PHE A 152 11.13 -3.08 20.54
N LYS A 153 11.13 -3.15 21.89
CA LYS A 153 10.86 -4.37 22.64
C LYS A 153 9.52 -5.00 22.26
N SER A 154 8.45 -4.21 22.26
CA SER A 154 7.10 -4.69 21.93
C SER A 154 6.94 -5.13 20.46
N ARG A 155 7.92 -4.82 19.62
CA ARG A 155 7.99 -5.18 18.21
C ARG A 155 8.98 -6.31 17.93
N GLY A 156 9.67 -6.80 18.95
CA GLY A 156 10.66 -7.86 18.80
C GLY A 156 11.92 -7.45 18.02
N ILE A 157 12.10 -6.14 17.74
CA ILE A 157 13.26 -5.68 16.99
C ILE A 157 14.49 -5.66 17.87
N ASP A 158 15.44 -6.51 17.55
CA ASP A 158 16.67 -6.72 18.30
C ASP A 158 17.67 -5.58 18.15
N LEU A 159 18.70 -5.58 18.98
CA LEU A 159 19.71 -4.54 18.99
C LEU A 159 20.57 -4.57 17.72
N TYR A 160 20.80 -5.74 17.13
CA TYR A 160 21.56 -5.87 15.91
C TYR A 160 20.86 -5.19 14.73
N THR A 161 19.57 -5.39 14.62
CA THR A 161 18.73 -4.71 13.62
C THR A 161 18.67 -3.20 13.87
N GLN A 162 18.56 -2.77 15.13
CA GLN A 162 18.65 -1.36 15.47
C GLN A 162 20.00 -0.75 15.05
N TYR A 163 21.11 -1.48 15.22
CA TYR A 163 22.43 -1.02 14.74
C TYR A 163 22.48 -0.89 13.21
N ALA A 164 21.87 -1.83 12.48
CA ALA A 164 21.83 -1.77 11.03
C ALA A 164 21.12 -0.50 10.52
N PHE A 165 20.03 -0.12 11.17
CA PHE A 165 19.19 1.02 10.76
C PHE A 165 19.34 2.28 11.63
N HIS A 166 20.37 2.39 12.49
CA HIS A 166 20.49 3.44 13.51
C HIS A 166 20.40 4.87 12.97
N ARG A 167 20.65 5.09 11.69
CA ARG A 167 20.58 6.41 11.04
C ARG A 167 19.21 6.76 10.52
N ASN A 168 18.36 5.76 10.40
CA ASN A 168 17.06 5.87 9.73
C ASN A 168 15.89 5.96 10.74
N PHE A 169 16.21 6.17 12.02
CA PHE A 169 15.24 6.48 13.08
C PHE A 169 15.85 7.38 14.16
N CYS A 170 14.99 8.05 14.89
CA CYS A 170 15.38 8.85 16.06
C CYS A 170 14.21 8.92 17.05
N LEU A 171 14.45 9.41 18.25
CA LEU A 171 13.37 9.92 19.10
C LEU A 171 13.15 11.40 18.78
N ALA A 172 11.93 11.75 18.44
CA ALA A 172 11.52 13.12 18.16
C ALA A 172 10.59 13.60 19.26
N THR A 173 11.01 14.63 19.98
CA THR A 173 10.21 15.27 21.02
C THR A 173 9.62 16.56 20.47
N LYS A 174 8.31 16.58 20.23
CA LYS A 174 7.63 17.79 19.76
C LYS A 174 7.47 18.78 20.91
N LYS A 175 7.85 20.03 20.66
CA LYS A 175 7.57 21.18 21.50
C LYS A 175 6.22 21.74 21.10
N ARG A 176 5.28 21.84 22.04
CA ARG A 176 3.99 22.49 21.82
C ARG A 176 3.95 23.85 22.49
N ASP A 177 3.14 24.73 21.94
CA ASP A 177 2.94 26.08 22.47
C ASP A 177 2.35 26.07 23.90
N ASP A 178 1.65 24.98 24.29
CA ASP A 178 1.09 24.75 25.63
C ASP A 178 2.11 24.20 26.64
N GLY A 179 3.39 24.10 26.26
CA GLY A 179 4.47 23.58 27.10
C GLY A 179 4.50 22.05 27.24
N LEU A 180 3.54 21.32 26.71
CA LEU A 180 3.53 19.85 26.71
C LEU A 180 4.57 19.32 25.73
N ARG A 181 5.24 18.24 26.12
CA ARG A 181 6.26 17.56 25.32
C ARG A 181 5.83 16.12 25.07
N TYR A 182 5.85 15.71 23.79
CA TYR A 182 5.55 14.34 23.39
C TYR A 182 6.74 13.76 22.64
N THR A 183 7.25 12.64 23.13
CA THR A 183 8.36 11.93 22.49
C THR A 183 7.84 10.68 21.82
N ASN A 184 8.08 10.56 20.50
CA ASN A 184 7.79 9.40 19.70
C ASN A 184 9.05 8.85 19.05
N LEU A 185 9.08 7.55 18.75
CA LEU A 185 10.02 7.03 17.77
C LEU A 185 9.59 7.57 16.40
N ALA A 186 10.52 8.20 15.72
CA ALA A 186 10.32 8.83 14.42
C ALA A 186 11.20 8.17 13.37
N PHE A 187 10.59 7.85 12.24
CA PHE A 187 11.24 7.37 11.03
C PHE A 187 11.25 8.54 10.03
N PRO A 188 12.41 9.15 9.74
CA PRO A 188 12.49 10.30 8.84
C PRO A 188 12.01 9.94 7.44
N MET A 189 11.11 10.76 6.92
CA MET A 189 10.61 10.65 5.54
C MET A 189 11.41 11.62 4.68
N THR A 190 11.94 11.13 3.55
CA THR A 190 12.70 11.90 2.57
C THR A 190 12.10 11.74 1.18
N LEU A 191 12.58 12.51 0.22
CA LEU A 191 12.21 12.36 -1.18
C LEU A 191 13.27 11.53 -1.91
N PRO A 192 12.90 10.65 -2.85
CA PRO A 192 13.87 9.90 -3.67
C PRO A 192 14.92 10.78 -4.37
N LYS A 193 14.54 12.00 -4.76
CA LYS A 193 15.42 12.98 -5.43
C LYS A 193 16.19 13.87 -4.46
N ASP A 194 15.81 13.92 -3.19
CA ASP A 194 16.41 14.75 -2.15
C ASP A 194 16.49 13.97 -0.83
N PRO A 195 17.38 12.96 -0.74
CA PRO A 195 17.45 12.05 0.40
C PRO A 195 17.98 12.71 1.68
N GLU A 196 18.65 13.84 1.57
CA GLU A 196 19.20 14.57 2.73
C GLU A 196 18.14 15.41 3.45
N LYS A 197 17.09 15.82 2.74
CA LYS A 197 16.02 16.64 3.28
C LYS A 197 14.91 15.82 3.89
N THR A 198 14.76 15.91 5.22
CA THR A 198 13.60 15.33 5.90
C THR A 198 12.36 16.18 5.64
N VAL A 199 11.33 15.57 5.06
CA VAL A 199 10.06 16.22 4.72
C VAL A 199 8.90 15.77 5.61
N GLY A 200 9.18 14.98 6.62
CA GLY A 200 8.21 14.47 7.59
C GLY A 200 8.77 13.37 8.46
N PHE A 201 7.93 12.92 9.39
CA PHE A 201 8.20 11.73 10.19
C PHE A 201 7.01 10.77 10.15
N GLU A 202 7.29 9.48 10.00
CA GLU A 202 6.39 8.44 10.43
C GLU A 202 6.62 8.24 11.93
N GLU A 203 5.60 8.42 12.77
CA GLU A 203 5.75 8.43 14.23
C GLU A 203 5.08 7.23 14.89
N ARG A 204 5.73 6.70 15.91
CA ARG A 204 5.25 5.59 16.76
C ARG A 204 5.43 5.94 18.23
N GLY A 205 4.34 5.95 18.97
CA GLY A 205 4.35 6.09 20.42
C GLY A 205 4.78 4.81 21.12
N ARG A 206 5.10 4.91 22.41
CA ARG A 206 5.33 3.74 23.26
C ARG A 206 4.05 2.91 23.37
N ALA A 207 4.20 1.60 23.46
CA ALA A 207 3.08 0.74 23.87
C ALA A 207 2.54 1.20 25.23
N ARG A 208 1.23 1.16 25.41
CA ARG A 208 0.59 1.52 26.68
C ARG A 208 0.77 0.41 27.69
N ALA A 209 0.55 0.74 28.97
CA ALA A 209 0.68 -0.22 30.06
C ALA A 209 -0.31 -1.42 29.96
N ASP A 210 -1.45 -1.21 29.27
CA ASP A 210 -2.44 -2.24 28.96
C ASP A 210 -2.08 -3.12 27.75
N GLY A 211 -0.88 -2.94 27.18
CA GLY A 211 -0.41 -3.67 26.01
C GLY A 211 -0.99 -3.16 24.67
N SER A 212 -1.90 -2.18 24.69
CA SER A 212 -2.42 -1.58 23.47
C SER A 212 -1.35 -0.75 22.74
N SER A 213 -1.50 -0.64 21.41
CA SER A 213 -0.59 0.17 20.60
C SER A 213 -0.64 1.64 21.01
N GLY A 214 0.54 2.26 21.13
CA GLY A 214 0.66 3.70 21.30
C GLY A 214 0.24 4.47 20.04
N TYR A 215 0.59 5.74 20.01
CA TYR A 215 0.34 6.59 18.85
C TYR A 215 0.94 5.99 17.57
N LYS A 216 0.17 6.01 16.48
CA LYS A 216 0.59 5.66 15.11
C LYS A 216 0.10 6.78 14.18
N GLY A 217 1.02 7.44 13.50
CA GLY A 217 0.67 8.51 12.58
C GLY A 217 1.88 9.11 11.88
N LYS A 218 1.64 10.20 11.18
CA LYS A 218 2.68 11.05 10.61
C LYS A 218 2.73 12.37 11.38
N ALA A 219 3.91 12.96 11.48
CA ALA A 219 4.10 14.26 12.11
C ALA A 219 3.28 15.34 11.37
N GLU A 220 2.84 16.36 12.09
CA GLU A 220 2.06 17.46 11.52
C GLU A 220 2.86 18.17 10.43
N GLY A 221 2.21 18.44 9.28
CA GLY A 221 2.84 19.10 8.13
C GLY A 221 3.69 18.20 7.25
N SER A 222 3.88 16.90 7.62
CA SER A 222 4.63 15.95 6.79
C SER A 222 4.13 15.89 5.36
N ASN A 223 5.04 15.90 4.38
CA ASN A 223 4.72 15.64 2.99
C ASN A 223 4.34 14.16 2.80
N SER A 224 3.09 13.83 3.12
CA SER A 224 2.60 12.44 3.05
C SER A 224 2.34 11.97 1.62
N SER A 225 2.32 12.87 0.64
CA SER A 225 2.05 12.53 -0.75
C SER A 225 3.29 12.04 -1.51
N GLU A 226 4.47 12.48 -1.09
CA GLU A 226 5.74 12.18 -1.79
C GLU A 226 6.78 11.56 -0.86
N GLY A 227 6.78 11.95 0.42
CA GLY A 227 7.76 11.51 1.40
C GLY A 227 7.63 10.04 1.74
N LEU A 228 8.78 9.37 1.85
CA LEU A 228 8.95 7.96 2.15
C LEU A 228 10.04 7.78 3.20
N TRP A 229 9.91 6.78 4.06
CA TRP A 229 11.07 6.31 4.79
C TRP A 229 11.91 5.45 3.85
N ILE A 230 13.15 5.87 3.61
CA ILE A 230 14.11 5.20 2.74
C ILE A 230 15.34 4.87 3.58
N ALA A 231 15.73 3.61 3.62
CA ALA A 231 16.79 3.12 4.47
C ALA A 231 17.64 2.05 3.82
N SER A 232 18.94 2.05 4.09
CA SER A 232 19.85 0.96 3.74
C SER A 232 20.86 0.75 4.86
N PRO A 233 21.03 -0.48 5.37
CA PRO A 233 22.04 -0.79 6.38
C PRO A 233 23.47 -0.42 5.95
N ALA A 234 23.81 -0.59 4.69
CA ALA A 234 25.11 -0.24 4.13
C ALA A 234 25.18 1.18 3.54
N LYS A 235 24.12 1.99 3.69
CA LYS A 235 24.01 3.34 3.11
C LYS A 235 24.01 3.35 1.58
N THR A 236 23.54 2.29 0.95
CA THR A 236 23.41 2.27 -0.51
C THR A 236 22.44 3.36 -0.94
N PRO A 237 22.85 4.27 -1.84
CA PRO A 237 21.93 5.26 -2.41
C PRO A 237 20.80 4.56 -3.18
N LEU A 238 19.60 5.14 -3.17
CA LEU A 238 18.45 4.56 -3.86
C LEU A 238 18.70 4.35 -5.36
N SER A 239 19.43 5.26 -6.00
CA SER A 239 19.80 5.18 -7.42
C SER A 239 20.82 4.08 -7.76
N GLU A 240 21.53 3.57 -6.75
CA GLU A 240 22.52 2.50 -6.89
C GLU A 240 22.02 1.14 -6.38
N ALA A 241 20.77 1.11 -5.91
CA ALA A 241 20.17 -0.10 -5.37
C ALA A 241 20.06 -1.19 -6.45
N LYS A 242 20.47 -2.42 -6.11
CA LYS A 242 20.19 -3.60 -6.92
C LYS A 242 18.86 -4.24 -6.53
N HIS A 243 18.45 -4.08 -5.27
CA HIS A 243 17.25 -4.63 -4.69
C HIS A 243 16.55 -3.54 -3.87
N VAL A 244 15.25 -3.33 -4.13
CA VAL A 244 14.40 -2.38 -3.41
C VAL A 244 13.22 -3.14 -2.81
N TYR A 245 13.09 -3.08 -1.50
CA TYR A 245 12.05 -3.77 -0.73
C TYR A 245 10.99 -2.78 -0.27
N TRP A 246 9.71 -3.04 -0.60
CA TRP A 246 8.57 -2.18 -0.32
C TRP A 246 7.71 -2.69 0.82
N PHE A 247 7.46 -1.83 1.80
CA PHE A 247 6.68 -2.14 3.00
C PHE A 247 5.63 -1.07 3.30
N GLU A 248 4.62 -1.45 4.07
CA GLU A 248 3.65 -0.50 4.60
C GLU A 248 4.22 0.33 5.76
N SER A 249 5.07 -0.25 6.59
CA SER A 249 5.69 0.44 7.72
C SER A 249 7.19 0.16 7.86
N ALA A 250 7.91 1.09 8.48
CA ALA A 250 9.32 0.93 8.79
C ALA A 250 9.58 -0.25 9.76
N TYR A 251 8.62 -0.58 10.65
CA TYR A 251 8.75 -1.74 11.53
C TYR A 251 8.73 -3.06 10.75
N ASP A 252 7.88 -3.17 9.73
CA ASP A 252 7.82 -4.39 8.90
C ASP A 252 9.10 -4.56 8.09
N ALA A 253 9.66 -3.47 7.59
CA ALA A 253 10.97 -3.49 6.92
C ALA A 253 12.09 -3.97 7.85
N MET A 254 12.14 -3.46 9.09
CA MET A 254 13.11 -3.90 10.09
C MET A 254 12.89 -5.35 10.52
N ALA A 255 11.65 -5.79 10.67
CA ALA A 255 11.29 -7.17 11.00
C ALA A 255 11.71 -8.13 9.87
N TYR A 256 11.42 -7.79 8.63
CA TYR A 256 11.86 -8.55 7.46
C TYR A 256 13.38 -8.70 7.44
N TYR A 257 14.12 -7.60 7.62
CA TYR A 257 15.58 -7.65 7.70
C TYR A 257 16.07 -8.59 8.79
N GLN A 258 15.50 -8.49 10.01
CA GLN A 258 15.87 -9.34 11.15
C GLN A 258 15.63 -10.82 10.86
N LEU A 259 14.52 -11.16 10.23
CA LEU A 259 14.17 -12.55 9.88
C LEU A 259 15.12 -13.16 8.84
N HIS A 260 15.57 -12.36 7.86
CA HIS A 260 16.21 -12.90 6.67
C HIS A 260 17.72 -12.57 6.53
N GLN A 261 18.27 -11.62 7.31
CA GLN A 261 19.64 -11.13 7.13
C GLN A 261 20.74 -12.19 7.37
N ALA A 262 20.45 -13.24 8.13
CA ALA A 262 21.40 -14.33 8.37
C ALA A 262 21.58 -15.21 7.12
N GLN A 263 20.48 -15.45 6.39
CA GLN A 263 20.44 -16.28 5.18
C GLN A 263 20.75 -15.47 3.92
N ASN A 264 20.36 -14.19 3.87
CA ASN A 264 20.53 -13.32 2.72
C ASN A 264 21.41 -12.10 3.06
N LYS A 265 22.70 -12.20 2.79
CA LYS A 265 23.67 -11.14 3.08
C LYS A 265 23.54 -9.92 2.16
N GLU A 266 22.90 -10.05 1.00
CA GLU A 266 22.65 -8.93 0.08
C GLU A 266 21.66 -7.92 0.65
N LEU A 267 20.81 -8.33 1.61
CA LEU A 267 19.92 -7.40 2.34
C LEU A 267 20.67 -6.25 3.00
N ARG A 268 21.94 -6.46 3.34
CA ARG A 268 22.76 -5.39 3.91
C ARG A 268 22.97 -4.22 2.95
N LYS A 269 23.01 -4.50 1.64
CA LYS A 269 23.16 -3.50 0.55
C LYS A 269 21.86 -3.10 -0.09
N ALA A 270 20.79 -3.79 0.24
CA ALA A 270 19.45 -3.49 -0.26
C ALA A 270 18.96 -2.14 0.27
N VAL A 271 17.99 -1.57 -0.43
CA VAL A 271 17.25 -0.39 0.02
C VAL A 271 15.84 -0.80 0.42
N PHE A 272 15.41 -0.35 1.58
CA PHE A 272 14.12 -0.59 2.18
C PHE A 272 13.28 0.69 2.11
N VAL A 273 12.06 0.59 1.63
CA VAL A 273 11.15 1.71 1.44
C VAL A 273 9.86 1.44 2.22
N SER A 274 9.48 2.38 3.10
CA SER A 274 8.16 2.36 3.74
C SER A 274 7.31 3.53 3.28
N THR A 275 6.07 3.23 2.90
CA THR A 275 5.09 4.24 2.47
C THR A 275 4.39 4.93 3.66
N GLY A 276 4.57 4.38 4.86
CA GLY A 276 3.94 4.88 6.09
C GLY A 276 2.42 4.77 6.06
N GLY A 277 1.90 3.69 5.50
CA GLY A 277 0.50 3.38 5.24
C GLY A 277 0.19 3.34 3.75
N ASN A 278 -1.02 3.75 3.34
CA ASN A 278 -1.47 3.69 1.95
C ASN A 278 -0.50 4.42 0.98
N PRO A 279 0.14 3.71 0.04
CA PRO A 279 1.06 4.29 -0.92
C PRO A 279 0.33 5.26 -1.87
N THR A 280 0.98 6.37 -2.18
CA THR A 280 0.48 7.30 -3.19
C THR A 280 1.09 6.99 -4.55
N THR A 281 0.42 7.40 -5.62
CA THR A 281 0.96 7.29 -6.98
C THR A 281 2.29 8.03 -7.11
N GLU A 282 2.43 9.19 -6.46
CA GLU A 282 3.64 10.00 -6.52
C GLU A 282 4.82 9.35 -5.78
N GLN A 283 4.58 8.75 -4.60
CA GLN A 283 5.58 7.95 -3.89
C GLN A 283 6.11 6.82 -4.77
N MET A 284 5.21 6.03 -5.36
CA MET A 284 5.60 4.92 -6.23
C MET A 284 6.38 5.42 -7.46
N ARG A 285 5.85 6.41 -8.15
CA ARG A 285 6.45 6.97 -9.36
C ARG A 285 7.86 7.52 -9.10
N SER A 286 8.05 8.26 -8.01
CA SER A 286 9.32 8.91 -7.70
C SER A 286 10.43 7.90 -7.37
N VAL A 287 10.12 6.80 -6.67
CA VAL A 287 11.07 5.71 -6.41
C VAL A 287 11.38 4.97 -7.71
N LEU A 288 10.34 4.53 -8.45
CA LEU A 288 10.51 3.77 -9.69
C LEU A 288 11.29 4.54 -10.76
N ALA A 289 11.19 5.87 -10.78
CA ALA A 289 11.93 6.72 -11.72
C ALA A 289 13.46 6.64 -11.52
N VAL A 290 13.94 6.35 -10.30
CA VAL A 290 15.37 6.29 -9.98
C VAL A 290 15.88 4.86 -9.76
N THR A 291 14.99 3.87 -9.65
CA THR A 291 15.34 2.47 -9.33
C THR A 291 15.00 1.49 -10.45
N ARG A 292 14.84 1.97 -11.67
CA ARG A 292 14.42 1.12 -12.80
C ARG A 292 15.26 -0.13 -13.02
N PRO A 293 16.61 -0.09 -12.91
CA PRO A 293 17.43 -1.29 -13.08
C PRO A 293 17.37 -2.26 -11.88
N ALA A 294 16.81 -1.84 -10.75
CA ALA A 294 16.76 -2.65 -9.53
C ALA A 294 15.60 -3.65 -9.57
N GLU A 295 15.81 -4.81 -8.97
CA GLU A 295 14.74 -5.75 -8.66
C GLU A 295 13.86 -5.18 -7.52
N GLN A 296 12.54 -5.18 -7.75
CA GLN A 296 11.56 -4.66 -6.82
C GLN A 296 10.96 -5.83 -6.01
N HIS A 297 11.12 -5.82 -4.70
CA HIS A 297 10.56 -6.83 -3.78
C HIS A 297 9.33 -6.24 -3.10
N ILE A 298 8.16 -6.79 -3.40
CA ILE A 298 6.87 -6.31 -2.90
C ILE A 298 6.52 -7.07 -1.63
N CYS A 299 6.68 -6.43 -0.48
CA CYS A 299 6.56 -7.03 0.85
C CYS A 299 5.42 -6.40 1.67
N PHE A 300 4.35 -5.93 1.04
CA PHE A 300 3.18 -5.40 1.73
C PHE A 300 2.41 -6.47 2.51
N ASP A 301 1.57 -6.04 3.43
CA ASP A 301 0.73 -6.89 4.26
C ASP A 301 -0.12 -7.88 3.43
N THR A 302 -0.55 -8.98 4.04
CA THR A 302 -1.36 -10.02 3.36
C THR A 302 -2.86 -9.72 3.38
N ASP A 303 -3.29 -8.63 4.02
CA ASP A 303 -4.70 -8.23 4.03
C ASP A 303 -5.15 -7.57 2.71
N LEU A 304 -6.45 -7.25 2.62
CA LEU A 304 -7.02 -6.65 1.40
C LEU A 304 -6.35 -5.32 1.01
N ALA A 305 -5.93 -4.52 2.01
CA ALA A 305 -5.25 -3.26 1.74
C ALA A 305 -3.86 -3.51 1.14
N GLY A 306 -3.06 -4.42 1.71
CA GLY A 306 -1.75 -4.79 1.18
C GLY A 306 -1.83 -5.45 -0.21
N MET A 307 -2.90 -6.20 -0.50
CA MET A 307 -3.17 -6.72 -1.86
C MET A 307 -3.42 -5.59 -2.86
N ASP A 308 -4.17 -4.55 -2.47
CA ASP A 308 -4.41 -3.39 -3.33
C ASP A 308 -3.13 -2.56 -3.50
N PHE A 309 -2.31 -2.43 -2.46
CA PHE A 309 -1.02 -1.73 -2.56
C PHE A 309 -0.07 -2.46 -3.52
N THR A 310 -0.03 -3.79 -3.44
CA THR A 310 0.71 -4.65 -4.38
C THR A 310 0.27 -4.39 -5.82
N ARG A 311 -1.03 -4.43 -6.08
CA ARG A 311 -1.60 -4.16 -7.41
C ARG A 311 -1.26 -2.76 -7.90
N ASN A 312 -1.41 -1.76 -7.04
CA ASN A 312 -1.11 -0.37 -7.39
C ASN A 312 0.37 -0.16 -7.73
N LEU A 313 1.29 -0.83 -7.02
CA LEU A 313 2.72 -0.74 -7.31
C LEU A 313 3.06 -1.42 -8.65
N ILE A 314 2.51 -2.60 -8.92
CA ILE A 314 2.67 -3.28 -10.20
C ILE A 314 2.15 -2.39 -11.35
N HIS A 315 0.97 -1.80 -11.22
CA HIS A 315 0.44 -0.86 -12.21
C HIS A 315 1.34 0.39 -12.37
N ALA A 316 1.95 0.88 -11.28
CA ALA A 316 2.88 2.01 -11.36
C ALA A 316 4.16 1.62 -12.14
N MET A 317 4.66 0.39 -11.99
CA MET A 317 5.76 -0.14 -12.79
C MET A 317 5.40 -0.15 -14.28
N TYR A 318 4.26 -0.72 -14.65
CA TYR A 318 3.79 -0.76 -16.04
C TYR A 318 3.63 0.64 -16.64
N ARG A 319 3.03 1.58 -15.91
CA ARG A 319 2.91 2.98 -16.37
C ARG A 319 4.28 3.65 -16.54
N THR A 320 5.23 3.37 -15.67
CA THR A 320 6.58 3.93 -15.76
C THR A 320 7.30 3.39 -17.00
N VAL A 321 7.16 2.11 -17.29
CA VAL A 321 7.70 1.49 -18.51
C VAL A 321 7.00 2.06 -19.73
N ARG A 322 5.68 2.09 -19.77
CA ARG A 322 4.91 2.67 -20.88
C ARG A 322 5.30 4.12 -21.18
N ALA A 323 5.46 4.95 -20.15
CA ALA A 323 5.89 6.34 -20.31
C ALA A 323 7.32 6.51 -20.89
N SER A 324 8.11 5.45 -20.91
CA SER A 324 9.46 5.44 -21.50
C SER A 324 9.50 4.92 -22.93
N ILE A 325 8.37 4.42 -23.44
CA ILE A 325 8.28 3.95 -24.84
C ILE A 325 8.14 5.17 -25.73
N GLU A 326 9.00 5.25 -26.73
CA GLU A 326 8.87 6.26 -27.77
C GLU A 326 7.63 5.97 -28.63
N GLU A 327 6.69 6.92 -28.67
CA GLU A 327 5.50 6.81 -29.50
C GLU A 327 5.86 7.05 -30.98
N THR A 328 5.92 5.97 -31.73
CA THR A 328 6.05 6.00 -33.20
C THR A 328 4.72 5.68 -33.86
N PRO A 329 4.51 6.05 -35.14
CA PRO A 329 3.28 5.74 -35.87
C PRO A 329 2.92 4.25 -35.88
N GLU A 330 3.91 3.36 -35.86
CA GLU A 330 3.73 1.91 -35.87
C GLU A 330 3.31 1.37 -34.49
N ARG A 331 3.74 2.00 -33.40
CA ARG A 331 3.51 1.56 -32.01
C ARG A 331 2.26 2.17 -31.39
N LYS A 332 1.98 3.42 -31.79
CA LYS A 332 0.92 4.23 -31.18
C LYS A 332 -0.45 3.54 -31.17
N PRO A 333 -0.96 2.94 -32.26
CA PRO A 333 -2.27 2.29 -32.23
C PRO A 333 -2.36 1.17 -31.20
N TYR A 334 -1.31 0.37 -31.05
CA TYR A 334 -1.24 -0.68 -30.05
C TYR A 334 -1.18 -0.11 -28.64
N LEU A 335 -0.33 0.90 -28.38
CA LEU A 335 -0.21 1.54 -27.08
C LEU A 335 -1.53 2.19 -26.63
N ASP A 336 -2.25 2.82 -27.54
CA ASP A 336 -3.54 3.45 -27.25
C ASP A 336 -4.65 2.41 -26.95
N SER A 337 -4.48 1.18 -27.40
CA SER A 337 -5.41 0.08 -27.13
C SER A 337 -5.21 -0.60 -25.78
N ILE A 338 -4.07 -0.38 -25.10
CA ILE A 338 -3.78 -0.97 -23.79
C ILE A 338 -4.63 -0.26 -22.73
N PRO A 339 -5.49 -0.98 -21.96
CA PRO A 339 -6.23 -0.40 -20.84
C PRO A 339 -5.30 0.20 -19.79
N GLU A 340 -5.74 1.29 -19.11
CA GLU A 340 -4.89 2.02 -18.14
C GLU A 340 -4.29 1.17 -17.01
N ARG A 341 -4.85 0.00 -16.76
CA ARG A 341 -4.49 -0.88 -15.63
C ARG A 341 -3.96 -2.25 -16.06
N GLU A 342 -3.67 -2.42 -17.34
CA GLU A 342 -3.17 -3.68 -17.86
C GLU A 342 -1.69 -3.61 -18.23
N ASP A 343 -1.08 -4.79 -18.32
CA ASP A 343 0.31 -4.97 -18.75
C ASP A 343 0.50 -4.61 -20.24
N LEU A 344 1.73 -4.54 -20.69
CA LEU A 344 2.07 -4.21 -22.09
C LEU A 344 1.53 -5.23 -23.09
N ASP A 345 1.21 -6.45 -22.68
CA ASP A 345 0.59 -7.50 -23.50
C ASP A 345 -0.95 -7.45 -23.49
N GLY A 346 -1.56 -6.56 -22.72
CA GLY A 346 -3.02 -6.37 -22.65
C GLY A 346 -3.63 -5.53 -23.78
N GLY A 347 -2.85 -5.17 -24.79
CA GLY A 347 -3.33 -4.38 -25.93
C GLY A 347 -4.06 -5.22 -26.98
N ASN A 348 -4.66 -4.55 -27.97
CA ASN A 348 -5.31 -5.23 -29.09
C ASN A 348 -4.26 -5.85 -30.02
N ILE A 349 -4.10 -7.18 -29.94
CA ILE A 349 -3.13 -7.96 -30.72
C ILE A 349 -3.30 -7.74 -32.24
N GLY A 350 -4.50 -7.51 -32.72
CA GLY A 350 -4.75 -7.22 -34.16
C GLY A 350 -4.08 -5.94 -34.68
N LEU A 351 -3.56 -5.09 -33.79
CA LEU A 351 -2.82 -3.88 -34.13
C LEU A 351 -1.29 -4.08 -34.17
N LEU A 352 -0.82 -5.28 -33.82
CA LEU A 352 0.59 -5.66 -33.91
C LEU A 352 1.00 -6.10 -35.32
N PRO A 353 2.29 -6.10 -35.66
CA PRO A 353 2.79 -6.75 -36.88
C PRO A 353 2.40 -8.23 -36.94
N GLU A 354 2.15 -8.75 -38.14
CA GLU A 354 1.66 -10.14 -38.35
C GLU A 354 2.56 -11.20 -37.67
N ALA A 355 3.86 -10.99 -37.65
CA ALA A 355 4.79 -11.89 -36.97
C ALA A 355 4.53 -12.00 -35.46
N LEU A 356 4.23 -10.87 -34.81
CA LEU A 356 3.88 -10.82 -33.39
C LEU A 356 2.49 -11.39 -33.11
N GLN A 357 1.52 -11.16 -34.01
CA GLN A 357 0.20 -11.79 -33.90
C GLN A 357 0.33 -13.32 -33.88
N LYS A 358 1.09 -13.89 -34.84
CA LYS A 358 1.37 -15.35 -34.88
C LYS A 358 2.14 -15.86 -33.66
N SER A 359 3.01 -15.04 -33.07
CA SER A 359 3.73 -15.41 -31.86
C SER A 359 2.79 -15.47 -30.66
N CYS A 360 1.86 -14.50 -30.54
CA CYS A 360 0.83 -14.49 -29.54
C CYS A 360 -0.11 -15.71 -29.65
N GLU A 361 -0.66 -15.94 -30.84
CA GLU A 361 -1.53 -17.09 -31.13
C GLU A 361 -0.88 -18.43 -30.76
N ARG A 362 0.42 -18.59 -31.04
CA ARG A 362 1.17 -19.80 -30.63
C ARG A 362 1.27 -19.92 -29.13
N SER A 363 1.51 -18.81 -28.45
CA SER A 363 1.56 -18.79 -26.98
C SER A 363 0.22 -19.14 -26.34
N GLU A 364 -0.86 -18.57 -26.84
CA GLU A 364 -2.24 -18.85 -26.39
C GLU A 364 -2.63 -20.32 -26.65
N ALA A 365 -2.33 -20.87 -27.82
CA ALA A 365 -2.60 -22.27 -28.13
C ALA A 365 -1.90 -23.25 -27.19
N GLU A 366 -0.62 -22.98 -26.82
CA GLU A 366 0.08 -23.84 -25.86
C GLU A 366 -0.46 -23.68 -24.44
N HIS A 367 -0.94 -22.49 -24.08
CA HIS A 367 -1.59 -22.25 -22.80
C HIS A 367 -2.95 -22.96 -22.71
N GLU A 368 -3.79 -22.85 -23.73
CA GLU A 368 -5.07 -23.57 -23.82
C GLU A 368 -4.88 -25.08 -23.75
N LYS A 369 -3.85 -25.60 -24.43
CA LYS A 369 -3.49 -27.01 -24.36
C LYS A 369 -3.09 -27.41 -22.95
N ALA A 370 -2.28 -26.62 -22.23
CA ALA A 370 -1.93 -26.88 -20.84
C ALA A 370 -3.16 -26.91 -19.92
N LEU A 371 -4.08 -25.96 -20.10
CA LEU A 371 -5.36 -25.95 -19.37
C LEU A 371 -6.21 -27.17 -19.67
N SER A 372 -6.33 -27.54 -20.92
CA SER A 372 -7.09 -28.76 -21.36
C SER A 372 -6.51 -30.03 -20.74
N MET A 373 -5.18 -30.16 -20.70
CA MET A 373 -4.52 -31.33 -20.11
C MET A 373 -4.76 -31.44 -18.60
N ARG A 374 -4.83 -30.30 -17.89
CA ARG A 374 -5.15 -30.28 -16.45
C ARG A 374 -6.56 -30.74 -16.13
N MET A 375 -7.48 -30.51 -17.05
CA MET A 375 -8.90 -30.92 -16.91
C MET A 375 -9.14 -32.35 -17.36
N ASP A 376 -8.19 -32.98 -18.02
CA ASP A 376 -8.30 -34.33 -18.57
C ASP A 376 -7.50 -35.35 -17.73
N ASN A 377 -8.21 -36.22 -17.04
CA ASN A 377 -7.61 -37.25 -16.14
C ASN A 377 -6.70 -38.27 -16.85
N ARG A 378 -6.61 -38.23 -18.20
CA ARG A 378 -5.72 -39.10 -18.97
C ARG A 378 -4.23 -38.68 -18.85
N TYR A 379 -3.94 -37.44 -18.47
CA TYR A 379 -2.58 -36.92 -18.40
C TYR A 379 -2.02 -37.00 -16.99
N GLY A 380 -0.79 -37.48 -16.87
CA GLY A 380 -0.09 -37.54 -15.60
C GLY A 380 0.55 -36.20 -15.20
N PRO A 381 0.93 -36.03 -13.90
CA PRO A 381 1.52 -34.79 -13.39
C PRO A 381 2.82 -34.37 -14.11
N ALA A 382 3.59 -35.33 -14.64
CA ALA A 382 4.82 -35.04 -15.38
C ALA A 382 4.54 -34.45 -16.77
N GLU A 383 3.52 -34.97 -17.47
CA GLU A 383 3.10 -34.49 -18.78
C GLU A 383 2.52 -33.07 -18.69
N ILE A 384 1.69 -32.84 -17.66
CA ILE A 384 1.13 -31.51 -17.38
C ILE A 384 2.26 -30.50 -17.10
N ARG A 385 3.23 -30.81 -16.24
CA ARG A 385 4.37 -29.93 -15.97
C ARG A 385 5.19 -29.63 -17.23
N ASN A 386 5.44 -30.63 -18.07
CA ASN A 386 6.15 -30.41 -19.33
C ASN A 386 5.39 -29.47 -20.26
N GLN A 387 4.06 -29.63 -20.36
CA GLN A 387 3.23 -28.74 -21.18
C GLN A 387 3.19 -27.31 -20.59
N ASP A 388 3.13 -27.16 -19.26
CA ASP A 388 3.21 -25.86 -18.57
C ASP A 388 4.55 -25.14 -18.87
N GLU A 389 5.65 -25.88 -18.92
CA GLU A 389 6.96 -25.33 -19.27
C GLU A 389 7.02 -24.86 -20.72
N ILE A 390 6.42 -25.64 -21.65
CA ILE A 390 6.30 -25.24 -23.05
C ILE A 390 5.47 -23.96 -23.18
N ALA A 391 4.30 -23.92 -22.56
CA ALA A 391 3.43 -22.76 -22.59
C ALA A 391 4.12 -21.51 -22.00
N ARG A 392 4.81 -21.65 -20.87
CA ARG A 392 5.60 -20.60 -20.27
C ARG A 392 6.73 -20.11 -21.19
N THR A 393 7.43 -21.03 -21.85
CA THR A 393 8.50 -20.67 -22.78
C THR A 393 7.98 -19.84 -23.94
N ARG A 394 6.85 -20.24 -24.56
CA ARG A 394 6.23 -19.52 -25.66
C ARG A 394 5.74 -18.13 -25.25
N TYR A 395 5.18 -18.02 -24.04
CA TYR A 395 4.80 -16.72 -23.49
C TYR A 395 5.99 -15.77 -23.28
N VAL A 396 7.09 -16.30 -22.75
CA VAL A 396 8.32 -15.51 -22.57
C VAL A 396 8.91 -15.06 -23.92
N GLU A 397 8.89 -15.93 -24.94
CA GLU A 397 9.31 -15.60 -26.31
C GLU A 397 8.46 -14.48 -26.87
N PHE A 398 7.15 -14.59 -26.86
CA PHE A 398 6.22 -13.55 -27.29
C PHE A 398 6.48 -12.21 -26.58
N ARG A 399 6.60 -12.24 -25.27
CA ARG A 399 6.89 -11.03 -24.50
C ARG A 399 8.24 -10.39 -24.85
N ALA A 400 9.24 -11.18 -25.15
CA ALA A 400 10.55 -10.66 -25.59
C ALA A 400 10.43 -9.97 -26.96
N GLU A 401 9.75 -10.59 -27.91
CA GLU A 401 9.51 -10.01 -29.23
C GLU A 401 8.65 -8.74 -29.15
N LEU A 402 7.60 -8.73 -28.30
CA LEU A 402 6.78 -7.54 -28.08
C LEU A 402 7.60 -6.39 -27.47
N ARG A 403 8.48 -6.67 -26.51
CA ARG A 403 9.38 -5.67 -25.94
C ARG A 403 10.33 -5.09 -26.98
N ASP A 404 10.89 -5.94 -27.83
CA ASP A 404 11.78 -5.47 -28.91
C ASP A 404 11.03 -4.58 -29.89
N PHE A 405 9.81 -4.94 -30.26
CA PHE A 405 8.92 -4.09 -31.08
C PHE A 405 8.65 -2.74 -30.40
N LEU A 406 8.41 -2.73 -29.09
CA LEU A 406 8.18 -1.51 -28.31
C LEU A 406 9.46 -0.70 -28.04
N GLY A 407 10.62 -1.20 -28.44
CA GLY A 407 11.91 -0.51 -28.25
C GLY A 407 12.44 -0.54 -26.82
N LEU A 408 11.97 -1.48 -25.99
CA LEU A 408 12.34 -1.57 -24.58
C LEU A 408 13.66 -2.33 -24.35
N GLY A 409 14.06 -3.18 -25.27
CA GLY A 409 15.24 -4.04 -25.13
C GLY A 409 15.14 -5.00 -23.93
N ARG A 410 16.28 -5.59 -23.52
CA ARG A 410 16.32 -6.57 -22.42
C ARG A 410 16.09 -5.99 -21.02
N THR A 411 16.27 -4.69 -20.82
CA THR A 411 16.21 -4.00 -19.51
C THR A 411 14.99 -3.09 -19.38
N GLY A 412 14.05 -3.18 -20.30
CA GLY A 412 12.92 -2.23 -20.38
C GLY A 412 11.86 -2.38 -19.28
N GLU A 413 11.73 -3.54 -18.68
CA GLU A 413 10.73 -3.82 -17.64
C GLU A 413 11.35 -3.91 -16.25
N PHE A 414 10.53 -3.64 -15.21
CA PHE A 414 10.94 -3.91 -13.85
C PHE A 414 10.96 -5.42 -13.59
N ALA A 415 12.08 -5.92 -13.07
CA ALA A 415 12.08 -7.21 -12.40
C ALA A 415 11.42 -7.02 -11.02
N PHE A 416 10.44 -7.87 -10.68
CA PHE A 416 9.85 -7.84 -9.35
C PHE A 416 9.51 -9.23 -8.84
N THR A 417 9.58 -9.36 -7.53
CA THR A 417 9.11 -10.52 -6.78
C THR A 417 8.07 -10.07 -5.75
N ARG A 418 7.13 -10.96 -5.45
CA ARG A 418 6.17 -10.75 -4.38
C ARG A 418 6.57 -11.64 -3.22
N GLU A 419 6.83 -11.04 -2.07
CA GLU A 419 7.18 -11.73 -0.85
C GLU A 419 6.10 -11.51 0.21
N GLN A 420 5.75 -12.56 0.91
CA GLN A 420 4.69 -12.51 1.92
C GLN A 420 5.12 -13.30 3.16
N PRO A 421 4.76 -12.83 4.37
CA PRO A 421 4.94 -13.62 5.57
C PRO A 421 4.12 -14.92 5.47
N GLU A 422 4.63 -15.99 6.08
CA GLU A 422 3.94 -17.28 6.12
C GLU A 422 2.59 -17.14 6.84
N HIS A 423 1.57 -17.83 6.26
CA HIS A 423 0.24 -17.91 6.89
C HIS A 423 0.36 -18.56 8.30
N PRO A 424 -0.30 -18.05 9.33
CA PRO A 424 -1.43 -17.09 9.32
C PRO A 424 -1.04 -15.62 9.55
N HIS A 425 0.20 -15.25 9.41
CA HIS A 425 0.69 -13.92 9.78
C HIS A 425 0.28 -12.86 8.75
N LYS A 426 -0.24 -11.73 9.25
CA LYS A 426 -0.69 -10.62 8.43
C LYS A 426 0.47 -9.80 7.86
N ASP A 427 1.47 -9.55 8.69
CA ASP A 427 2.61 -8.68 8.40
C ASP A 427 3.91 -9.29 8.92
N TRP A 428 5.04 -8.70 8.52
CA TRP A 428 6.37 -9.20 8.87
C TRP A 428 6.69 -9.06 10.36
N ASN A 429 6.13 -8.05 11.03
CA ASN A 429 6.32 -7.88 12.45
C ASN A 429 5.56 -8.93 13.26
N ALA A 430 4.38 -9.34 12.81
CA ALA A 430 3.62 -10.43 13.41
C ALA A 430 4.36 -11.78 13.28
N LEU A 431 4.94 -12.05 12.10
CA LEU A 431 5.77 -13.25 11.89
C LEU A 431 7.00 -13.24 12.81
N LEU A 432 7.71 -12.11 12.91
CA LEU A 432 8.87 -11.98 13.80
C LEU A 432 8.52 -12.28 15.25
N LEU A 433 7.42 -11.73 15.75
CA LEU A 433 6.97 -11.95 17.13
C LEU A 433 6.63 -13.42 17.37
N ALA A 434 6.02 -14.10 16.41
CA ALA A 434 5.72 -15.52 16.49
C ALA A 434 6.99 -16.38 16.50
N GLU A 435 7.99 -16.04 15.69
CA GLU A 435 9.30 -16.74 15.69
C GLU A 435 10.03 -16.58 17.02
N ILE A 436 10.02 -15.37 17.60
CA ILE A 436 10.62 -15.12 18.93
C ILE A 436 9.92 -15.98 19.99
N ALA A 437 8.58 -15.98 20.03
CA ALA A 437 7.82 -16.79 20.99
C ALA A 437 8.11 -18.30 20.81
N ARG A 438 8.25 -18.79 19.58
CA ARG A 438 8.62 -20.19 19.30
C ARG A 438 10.00 -20.53 19.83
N GLN A 439 10.97 -19.65 19.65
CA GLN A 439 12.34 -19.86 20.15
C GLN A 439 12.39 -19.84 21.67
N GLU A 440 11.65 -18.96 22.34
CA GLU A 440 11.54 -18.92 23.80
C GLU A 440 10.90 -20.19 24.34
N ALA A 441 9.81 -20.66 23.76
CA ALA A 441 9.15 -21.91 24.16
C ALA A 441 10.04 -23.15 23.97
N THR A 442 10.93 -23.14 22.97
CA THR A 442 11.88 -24.23 22.74
C THR A 442 13.02 -24.23 23.78
N ARG A 443 13.46 -23.04 24.21
CA ARG A 443 14.48 -22.90 25.26
C ARG A 443 13.99 -23.26 26.64
N GLU A 444 12.71 -23.11 26.92
CA GLU A 444 12.09 -23.42 28.20
C GLU A 444 11.69 -24.91 28.34
N ARG A 445 11.78 -25.73 27.30
CA ARG A 445 11.59 -27.17 27.40
C ARG A 445 12.83 -27.79 28.05
N PRO A 446 12.75 -28.38 29.29
CA PRO A 446 13.86 -29.11 29.87
C PRO A 446 14.21 -30.27 28.93
N GLU A 447 15.51 -30.52 28.73
CA GLU A 447 16.00 -31.77 28.11
C GLU A 447 15.28 -32.91 28.85
N LYS A 448 14.47 -33.69 28.14
CA LYS A 448 13.94 -34.93 28.68
C LYS A 448 15.16 -35.78 28.95
N GLU A 449 15.43 -36.05 30.24
CA GLU A 449 16.34 -37.12 30.67
C GLU A 449 16.00 -38.37 29.85
N GLU A 450 16.97 -38.84 29.08
CA GLU A 450 16.89 -40.16 28.46
C GLU A 450 16.72 -41.17 29.62
N PRO A 451 15.75 -42.11 29.57
CA PRO A 451 15.64 -43.11 30.57
C PRO A 451 16.91 -43.95 30.58
N GLU A 452 17.59 -44.04 31.73
CA GLU A 452 18.64 -45.02 32.00
C GLU A 452 18.05 -46.44 31.92
N GLU A 453 17.86 -46.96 30.73
CA GLU A 453 17.61 -48.38 30.51
C GLU A 453 18.94 -49.05 30.16
N GLY A 454 19.45 -49.88 31.08
CA GLY A 454 20.39 -50.94 30.72
C GLY A 454 21.76 -50.97 31.39
N ARG A 455 21.82 -50.82 32.70
CA ARG A 455 22.97 -51.38 33.46
C ARG A 455 22.52 -52.31 34.60
N GLN A 456 21.90 -53.43 34.23
CA GLN A 456 21.86 -54.62 35.06
C GLN A 456 21.92 -55.85 34.17
N ALA A 457 23.05 -56.51 34.18
CA ALA A 457 23.27 -57.92 34.11
C ALA A 457 24.61 -58.27 33.46
N CYS A 458 25.65 -58.40 34.26
CA CYS A 458 26.69 -59.39 34.10
C CYS A 458 27.64 -59.42 35.33
N ARG A 459 27.10 -59.91 36.46
CA ARG A 459 27.91 -60.54 37.51
C ARG A 459 27.27 -61.87 37.75
N HIS A 460 27.85 -62.94 37.20
CA HIS A 460 28.02 -64.32 37.68
C HIS A 460 28.39 -65.21 36.49
N ARG A 461 29.61 -65.45 36.30
CA ARG A 461 30.42 -66.70 36.39
C ARG A 461 31.80 -66.51 35.85
#